data_2c6aa8d05f76070512f4a60a653d026f
#
_entry.id   2c6aa8d05f76070512f4a60a653d026f
#
_cell.length_a   1.000
_cell.length_b   1.000
_cell.length_c   1.000
_cell.angle_alpha   90.00
_cell.angle_beta   90.00
_cell.angle_gamma   90.00
#
_symmetry.space_group_name_H-M   'P 1'
#
loop_
_entity.id
_entity.type
_entity.pdbx_description
1 polymer ?
#
loop_
_entity_poly.entity_id
_entity_poly.type
_entity_poly.pdbx_seq_one_letter_code
_entity_poly.pdbx_strand_id
1 'polypeptide(L)'
;MILIKPRLYTYRRCPYAIRSRLALYQAKIAYEPIEISLKHKSSEFLALSPKGTVPVLVDIDGAVIEESLEIMLWALNQHDPECWLLNDENASRKLIDENDFNFKKNLDRYKYADRFPEHSKEYYRSECEIFLNLLNDKLQSNNYLMAERISLADAAIFPFIRQFSLVDVDWFLNSKYQELKKWLNNLINTQMFQEVMMKH
;
A
#
# COMPACT_ATOMS: atom_id res chain seq x y z
N MET A 1 -6.71 -18.33 -23.90
CA MET A 1 -5.86 -17.27 -24.49
C MET A 1 -4.57 -17.23 -23.67
N ILE A 2 -3.43 -17.46 -24.31
CA ILE A 2 -2.14 -17.43 -23.60
C ILE A 2 -1.80 -15.97 -23.34
N LEU A 3 -1.65 -15.56 -22.07
CA LEU A 3 -1.20 -14.22 -21.71
C LEU A 3 0.32 -14.14 -21.96
N ILE A 4 0.75 -13.05 -22.57
CA ILE A 4 2.18 -12.80 -22.81
C ILE A 4 2.85 -12.22 -21.55
N LYS A 5 2.06 -11.56 -20.71
CA LYS A 5 2.45 -10.97 -19.42
C LYS A 5 1.26 -10.99 -18.46
N PRO A 6 1.49 -10.98 -17.14
CA PRO A 6 0.42 -10.88 -16.15
C PRO A 6 -0.46 -9.65 -16.38
N ARG A 7 -1.73 -9.72 -15.98
CA ARG A 7 -2.67 -8.59 -15.97
C ARG A 7 -2.91 -8.15 -14.54
N LEU A 8 -2.78 -6.85 -14.27
CA LEU A 8 -3.09 -6.26 -12.97
C LEU A 8 -4.34 -5.38 -13.07
N TYR A 9 -5.45 -5.86 -12.55
CA TYR A 9 -6.64 -5.05 -12.31
C TYR A 9 -6.37 -4.11 -11.13
N THR A 10 -6.43 -2.81 -11.38
CA THR A 10 -5.89 -1.81 -10.47
C THR A 10 -6.79 -0.58 -10.39
N TYR A 11 -6.61 0.22 -9.34
CA TYR A 11 -7.11 1.59 -9.26
C TYR A 11 -5.99 2.50 -8.79
N ARG A 12 -5.66 3.51 -9.57
CA ARG A 12 -4.44 4.32 -9.42
C ARG A 12 -4.21 4.83 -8.00
N ARG A 13 -5.26 5.32 -7.32
CA ARG A 13 -5.16 5.92 -5.98
C ARG A 13 -5.44 4.95 -4.82
N CYS A 14 -5.73 3.70 -5.09
CA CYS A 14 -5.96 2.70 -4.05
C CYS A 14 -4.62 2.32 -3.39
N PRO A 15 -4.46 2.45 -2.06
CA PRO A 15 -3.21 2.12 -1.39
C PRO A 15 -2.82 0.65 -1.53
N TYR A 16 -3.78 -0.27 -1.51
CA TYR A 16 -3.56 -1.69 -1.77
C TYR A 16 -3.02 -1.94 -3.19
N ALA A 17 -3.59 -1.27 -4.20
CA ALA A 17 -3.10 -1.39 -5.57
C ALA A 17 -1.73 -0.71 -5.78
N ILE A 18 -1.45 0.37 -5.06
CA ILE A 18 -0.13 1.04 -5.10
C ILE A 18 0.95 0.08 -4.60
N ARG A 19 0.77 -0.56 -3.43
CA ARG A 19 1.81 -1.45 -2.88
C ARG A 19 2.10 -2.66 -3.79
N SER A 20 1.09 -3.20 -4.47
CA SER A 20 1.30 -4.26 -5.47
C SER A 20 2.11 -3.77 -6.66
N ARG A 21 1.81 -2.57 -7.18
CA ARG A 21 2.60 -1.97 -8.27
C ARG A 21 4.04 -1.68 -7.86
N LEU A 22 4.28 -1.24 -6.61
CA LEU A 22 5.64 -1.04 -6.08
C LEU A 22 6.44 -2.35 -6.09
N ALA A 23 5.85 -3.45 -5.64
CA ALA A 23 6.52 -4.75 -5.64
C ALA A 23 6.78 -5.28 -7.06
N LEU A 24 5.81 -5.14 -7.97
CA LEU A 24 5.99 -5.50 -9.38
C LEU A 24 7.11 -4.70 -10.05
N TYR A 25 7.17 -3.38 -9.78
CA TYR A 25 8.25 -2.52 -10.24
C TYR A 25 9.61 -2.98 -9.70
N GLN A 26 9.69 -3.22 -8.40
CA GLN A 26 10.90 -3.68 -7.72
C GLN A 26 11.39 -5.01 -8.27
N ALA A 27 10.48 -5.94 -8.47
CA ALA A 27 10.77 -7.26 -9.05
C ALA A 27 11.04 -7.22 -10.56
N LYS A 28 10.94 -6.05 -11.21
CA LYS A 28 11.12 -5.86 -12.66
C LYS A 28 10.18 -6.72 -13.49
N ILE A 29 8.98 -7.00 -12.96
CA ILE A 29 7.95 -7.78 -13.65
C ILE A 29 7.11 -6.84 -14.50
N ALA A 30 7.19 -7.02 -15.83
CA ALA A 30 6.32 -6.32 -16.77
C ALA A 30 4.90 -6.91 -16.69
N TYR A 31 3.90 -6.05 -16.59
CA TYR A 31 2.48 -6.43 -16.52
C TYR A 31 1.62 -5.52 -17.39
N GLU A 32 0.40 -5.95 -17.68
CA GLU A 32 -0.64 -5.15 -18.34
C GLU A 32 -1.54 -4.52 -17.27
N PRO A 33 -1.52 -3.18 -17.07
CA PRO A 33 -2.41 -2.53 -16.12
C PRO A 33 -3.82 -2.39 -16.71
N ILE A 34 -4.84 -2.81 -15.95
CA ILE A 34 -6.25 -2.64 -16.27
C ILE A 34 -6.88 -1.76 -15.20
N GLU A 35 -7.07 -0.48 -15.50
CA GLU A 35 -7.68 0.47 -14.58
C GLU A 35 -9.18 0.19 -14.43
N ILE A 36 -9.63 -0.04 -13.19
CA ILE A 36 -11.02 -0.38 -12.86
C ILE A 36 -11.80 0.87 -12.45
N SER A 37 -13.00 1.02 -13.01
CA SER A 37 -13.99 1.93 -12.49
C SER A 37 -14.64 1.35 -11.22
N LEU A 38 -14.45 1.98 -10.07
CA LEU A 38 -15.03 1.50 -8.80
C LEU A 38 -16.59 1.57 -8.80
N LYS A 39 -17.17 2.43 -9.65
CA LYS A 39 -18.62 2.58 -9.79
C LYS A 39 -19.24 1.60 -10.78
N HIS A 40 -18.47 1.21 -11.79
CA HIS A 40 -18.94 0.37 -12.89
C HIS A 40 -17.93 -0.75 -13.15
N LYS A 41 -18.01 -1.81 -12.34
CA LYS A 41 -17.15 -2.98 -12.47
C LYS A 41 -17.66 -3.86 -13.59
N SER A 42 -16.79 -4.29 -14.50
CA SER A 42 -17.16 -5.19 -15.59
C SER A 42 -17.52 -6.59 -15.07
N SER A 43 -18.38 -7.30 -15.82
CA SER A 43 -18.72 -8.70 -15.51
C SER A 43 -17.50 -9.61 -15.58
N GLU A 44 -16.57 -9.35 -16.50
CA GLU A 44 -15.29 -10.06 -16.60
C GLU A 44 -14.48 -9.94 -15.31
N PHE A 45 -14.32 -8.72 -14.78
CA PHE A 45 -13.61 -8.50 -13.52
C PHE A 45 -14.30 -9.19 -12.34
N LEU A 46 -15.64 -9.12 -12.25
CA LEU A 46 -16.40 -9.76 -11.18
C LEU A 46 -16.40 -11.30 -11.28
N ALA A 47 -16.22 -11.86 -12.47
CA ALA A 47 -16.04 -13.29 -12.66
C ALA A 47 -14.66 -13.77 -12.16
N LEU A 48 -13.61 -12.92 -12.30
CA LEU A 48 -12.27 -13.19 -11.79
C LEU A 48 -12.18 -13.03 -10.26
N SER A 49 -12.84 -12.00 -9.72
CA SER A 49 -12.83 -11.67 -8.30
C SER A 49 -14.21 -11.25 -7.85
N PRO A 50 -15.02 -12.17 -7.30
CA PRO A 50 -16.38 -11.87 -6.81
C PRO A 50 -16.41 -10.82 -5.71
N LYS A 51 -15.33 -10.64 -4.93
CA LYS A 51 -15.18 -9.54 -3.96
C LYS A 51 -15.24 -8.17 -4.65
N GLY A 52 -14.85 -8.10 -5.92
CA GLY A 52 -14.84 -6.88 -6.70
C GLY A 52 -13.92 -5.80 -6.12
N THR A 53 -12.87 -6.18 -5.40
CA THR A 53 -11.86 -5.28 -4.84
C THR A 53 -10.61 -5.26 -5.72
N VAL A 54 -9.82 -4.20 -5.64
CA VAL A 54 -8.53 -4.10 -6.31
C VAL A 54 -7.41 -3.97 -5.27
N PRO A 55 -6.21 -4.50 -5.57
CA PRO A 55 -5.76 -5.11 -6.83
C PRO A 55 -6.21 -6.57 -7.01
N VAL A 56 -6.19 -7.03 -8.25
CA VAL A 56 -6.25 -8.45 -8.63
C VAL A 56 -5.21 -8.68 -9.72
N LEU A 57 -4.36 -9.68 -9.54
CA LEU A 57 -3.39 -10.09 -10.55
C LEU A 57 -3.85 -11.40 -11.18
N VAL A 58 -3.80 -11.46 -12.51
CA VAL A 58 -3.96 -12.71 -13.27
C VAL A 58 -2.63 -13.01 -13.92
N ASP A 59 -2.02 -14.12 -13.51
CA ASP A 59 -0.72 -14.55 -14.04
C ASP A 59 -0.83 -15.11 -15.46
N ILE A 60 0.31 -15.38 -16.10
CA ILE A 60 0.39 -15.89 -17.47
C ILE A 60 -0.25 -17.27 -17.66
N ASP A 61 -0.27 -18.10 -16.62
CA ASP A 61 -0.93 -19.40 -16.58
C ASP A 61 -2.42 -19.33 -16.23
N GLY A 62 -2.94 -18.12 -15.94
CA GLY A 62 -4.33 -17.87 -15.56
C GLY A 62 -4.60 -17.96 -14.06
N ALA A 63 -3.60 -18.17 -13.21
CA ALA A 63 -3.75 -18.09 -11.76
C ALA A 63 -4.17 -16.69 -11.31
N VAL A 64 -5.14 -16.61 -10.38
CA VAL A 64 -5.68 -15.35 -9.87
C VAL A 64 -5.19 -15.11 -8.45
N ILE A 65 -4.60 -13.95 -8.19
CA ILE A 65 -4.15 -13.51 -6.87
C ILE A 65 -4.93 -12.25 -6.49
N GLU A 66 -5.75 -12.33 -5.44
CA GLU A 66 -6.67 -11.26 -5.06
C GLU A 66 -6.14 -10.32 -3.96
N GLU A 67 -5.25 -10.80 -3.09
CA GLU A 67 -4.75 -10.01 -1.97
C GLU A 67 -3.47 -9.27 -2.35
N SER A 68 -3.44 -7.97 -2.05
CA SER A 68 -2.31 -7.12 -2.44
C SER A 68 -0.98 -7.55 -1.84
N LEU A 69 -0.96 -8.07 -0.60
CA LEU A 69 0.25 -8.57 0.03
C LEU A 69 0.73 -9.87 -0.65
N GLU A 70 -0.20 -10.74 -1.04
CA GLU A 70 0.13 -11.96 -1.79
C GLU A 70 0.72 -11.63 -3.17
N ILE A 71 0.20 -10.58 -3.84
CA ILE A 71 0.78 -10.07 -5.09
C ILE A 71 2.21 -9.55 -4.86
N MET A 72 2.45 -8.82 -3.75
CA MET A 72 3.79 -8.36 -3.40
C MET A 72 4.75 -9.53 -3.20
N LEU A 73 4.35 -10.53 -2.41
CA LEU A 73 5.17 -11.71 -2.12
C LEU A 73 5.39 -12.55 -3.39
N TRP A 74 4.36 -12.74 -4.21
CA TRP A 74 4.49 -13.44 -5.50
C TRP A 74 5.54 -12.77 -6.39
N ALA A 75 5.53 -11.45 -6.48
CA ALA A 75 6.49 -10.71 -7.30
C ALA A 75 7.92 -10.80 -6.73
N LEU A 76 8.11 -10.54 -5.44
CA LEU A 76 9.42 -10.52 -4.81
C LEU A 76 10.04 -11.92 -4.69
N ASN A 77 9.26 -12.97 -4.57
CA ASN A 77 9.76 -14.34 -4.61
C ASN A 77 10.30 -14.74 -6.00
N GLN A 78 9.87 -14.07 -7.08
CA GLN A 78 10.46 -14.30 -8.39
C GLN A 78 11.79 -13.54 -8.56
N HIS A 79 11.85 -12.29 -8.10
CA HIS A 79 13.03 -11.46 -8.19
C HIS A 79 12.98 -10.32 -7.17
N ASP A 80 13.94 -10.31 -6.24
CA ASP A 80 14.06 -9.29 -5.19
C ASP A 80 15.47 -8.67 -5.17
N PRO A 81 15.82 -7.82 -6.16
CA PRO A 81 17.18 -7.30 -6.34
C PRO A 81 17.64 -6.38 -5.21
N GLU A 82 16.73 -5.72 -4.51
CA GLU A 82 17.03 -4.82 -3.39
C GLU A 82 16.82 -5.49 -2.02
N CYS A 83 16.52 -6.80 -2.00
CA CYS A 83 16.30 -7.59 -0.78
C CYS A 83 15.24 -6.96 0.13
N TRP A 84 14.05 -6.70 -0.39
CA TRP A 84 12.91 -6.21 0.41
C TRP A 84 12.37 -7.28 1.34
N LEU A 85 12.50 -8.57 0.96
CA LEU A 85 12.24 -9.70 1.84
C LEU A 85 13.42 -9.84 2.81
N LEU A 86 13.26 -9.32 4.03
CA LEU A 86 14.24 -9.43 5.09
C LEU A 86 14.12 -10.78 5.81
N ASN A 87 15.19 -11.18 6.52
CA ASN A 87 15.21 -12.44 7.30
C ASN A 87 14.17 -12.47 8.43
N ASP A 88 13.69 -11.31 8.92
CA ASP A 88 12.65 -11.21 9.94
C ASP A 88 11.27 -10.95 9.30
N GLU A 89 10.74 -11.99 8.64
CA GLU A 89 9.41 -11.95 8.04
C GLU A 89 8.30 -11.74 9.10
N ASN A 90 8.47 -12.27 10.31
CA ASN A 90 7.47 -12.16 11.37
C ASN A 90 7.30 -10.73 11.86
N ALA A 91 8.38 -9.97 12.04
CA ALA A 91 8.30 -8.57 12.46
C ALA A 91 7.69 -7.70 11.36
N SER A 92 8.08 -7.90 10.10
CA SER A 92 7.49 -7.23 8.94
C SER A 92 6.00 -7.53 8.84
N ARG A 93 5.60 -8.80 8.97
CA ARG A 93 4.21 -9.24 8.91
C ARG A 93 3.35 -8.60 9.99
N LYS A 94 3.81 -8.60 11.25
CA LYS A 94 3.09 -7.95 12.37
C LYS A 94 2.83 -6.48 12.12
N LEU A 95 3.81 -5.76 11.58
CA LEU A 95 3.66 -4.33 11.31
C LEU A 95 2.67 -4.07 10.15
N ILE A 96 2.69 -4.93 9.12
CA ILE A 96 1.75 -4.88 7.99
C ILE A 96 0.34 -5.22 8.46
N ASP A 97 0.17 -6.23 9.31
CA ASP A 97 -1.12 -6.62 9.87
C ASP A 97 -1.72 -5.50 10.73
N GLU A 98 -0.90 -4.80 11.53
CA GLU A 98 -1.35 -3.64 12.29
C GLU A 98 -1.84 -2.50 11.36
N ASN A 99 -1.12 -2.26 10.26
CA ASN A 99 -1.58 -1.33 9.23
C ASN A 99 -2.91 -1.76 8.60
N ASP A 100 -3.04 -3.02 8.20
CA ASP A 100 -4.14 -3.50 7.38
C ASP A 100 -5.44 -3.67 8.18
N PHE A 101 -5.35 -4.12 9.45
CA PHE A 101 -6.52 -4.45 10.27
C PHE A 101 -6.91 -3.34 11.23
N ASN A 102 -5.96 -2.61 11.83
CA ASN A 102 -6.24 -1.59 12.83
C ASN A 102 -6.15 -0.17 12.25
N PHE A 103 -4.98 0.21 11.75
CA PHE A 103 -4.78 1.55 11.22
C PHE A 103 -5.71 1.86 10.05
N LYS A 104 -5.82 0.97 9.07
CA LYS A 104 -6.67 1.19 7.88
C LYS A 104 -8.13 1.37 8.23
N LYS A 105 -8.64 0.64 9.21
CA LYS A 105 -10.02 0.80 9.69
C LYS A 105 -10.28 2.21 10.24
N ASN A 106 -9.36 2.73 11.05
CA ASN A 106 -9.47 4.07 11.62
C ASN A 106 -9.19 5.16 10.58
N LEU A 107 -8.27 4.92 9.64
CA LEU A 107 -8.03 5.81 8.50
C LEU A 107 -9.29 6.00 7.64
N ASP A 108 -10.04 4.94 7.35
CA ASP A 108 -11.29 5.06 6.59
C ASP A 108 -12.34 5.88 7.35
N ARG A 109 -12.46 5.67 8.66
CA ARG A 109 -13.34 6.46 9.52
C ARG A 109 -12.92 7.92 9.60
N TYR A 110 -11.62 8.19 9.73
CA TYR A 110 -11.07 9.54 9.70
C TYR A 110 -11.33 10.24 8.36
N LYS A 111 -11.11 9.54 7.26
CA LYS A 111 -11.28 10.08 5.90
C LYS A 111 -12.75 10.32 5.53
N TYR A 112 -13.64 9.49 6.02
CA TYR A 112 -15.07 9.52 5.70
C TYR A 112 -15.92 9.72 6.98
N ALA A 113 -15.47 10.62 7.87
CA ALA A 113 -16.08 10.82 9.19
C ALA A 113 -17.60 11.06 9.13
N ASP A 114 -18.09 11.70 8.07
CA ASP A 114 -19.53 11.92 7.85
C ASP A 114 -20.35 10.61 7.77
N ARG A 115 -19.70 9.48 7.46
CA ARG A 115 -20.33 8.15 7.39
C ARG A 115 -20.25 7.38 8.70
N PHE A 116 -19.51 7.90 9.68
CA PHE A 116 -19.21 7.26 10.96
C PHE A 116 -19.46 8.28 12.09
N PRO A 117 -20.75 8.64 12.34
CA PRO A 117 -21.11 9.70 13.28
C PRO A 117 -20.96 9.31 14.75
N GLU A 118 -20.54 8.08 15.06
CA GLU A 118 -20.37 7.56 16.43
C GLU A 118 -19.29 8.34 17.21
N HIS A 119 -18.27 8.86 16.51
CA HIS A 119 -17.21 9.66 17.08
C HIS A 119 -16.83 10.81 16.17
N SER A 120 -16.13 11.81 16.72
CA SER A 120 -15.63 12.94 15.93
C SER A 120 -14.48 12.53 14.98
N LYS A 121 -14.25 13.35 13.98
CA LYS A 121 -13.12 13.19 13.06
C LYS A 121 -11.78 13.17 13.80
N GLU A 122 -11.63 14.02 14.82
CA GLU A 122 -10.44 14.11 15.67
C GLU A 122 -10.22 12.85 16.49
N TYR A 123 -11.30 12.21 16.96
CA TYR A 123 -11.21 10.92 17.65
C TYR A 123 -10.62 9.85 16.72
N TYR A 124 -11.15 9.70 15.50
CA TYR A 124 -10.62 8.70 14.55
C TYR A 124 -9.18 9.02 14.13
N ARG A 125 -8.81 10.29 14.07
CA ARG A 125 -7.42 10.69 13.88
C ARG A 125 -6.55 10.23 15.05
N SER A 126 -6.97 10.47 16.31
CA SER A 126 -6.20 10.06 17.48
C SER A 126 -5.99 8.55 17.55
N GLU A 127 -6.96 7.76 17.11
CA GLU A 127 -6.79 6.31 16.96
C GLU A 127 -5.74 5.95 15.90
N CYS A 128 -5.69 6.69 14.79
CA CYS A 128 -4.61 6.53 13.80
C CYS A 128 -3.24 6.93 14.37
N GLU A 129 -3.19 7.93 15.24
CA GLU A 129 -1.94 8.45 15.82
C GLU A 129 -1.20 7.40 16.66
N ILE A 130 -1.88 6.37 17.17
CA ILE A 130 -1.25 5.23 17.85
C ILE A 130 -0.23 4.56 16.91
N PHE A 131 -0.65 4.28 15.68
CA PHE A 131 0.23 3.67 14.68
C PHE A 131 1.28 4.65 14.16
N LEU A 132 0.93 5.94 13.98
CA LEU A 132 1.91 6.95 13.57
C LEU A 132 3.04 7.12 14.59
N ASN A 133 2.73 7.09 15.90
CA ASN A 133 3.75 7.10 16.95
C ASN A 133 4.69 5.91 16.81
N LEU A 134 4.14 4.68 16.69
CA LEU A 134 4.93 3.47 16.52
C LEU A 134 5.89 3.56 15.32
N LEU A 135 5.40 4.04 14.15
CA LEU A 135 6.24 4.19 12.96
C LEU A 135 7.30 5.28 13.15
N ASN A 136 6.92 6.42 13.72
CA ASN A 136 7.85 7.52 13.97
C ASN A 136 8.98 7.12 14.92
N ASP A 137 8.66 6.36 15.97
CA ASP A 137 9.66 5.85 16.94
C ASP A 137 10.64 4.86 16.28
N LYS A 138 10.15 3.96 15.43
CA LYS A 138 11.02 3.05 14.65
C LYS A 138 11.99 3.82 13.72
N LEU A 139 11.53 4.90 13.14
CA LEU A 139 12.31 5.74 12.23
C LEU A 139 13.31 6.67 12.93
N GLN A 140 13.30 6.76 14.27
CA GLN A 140 14.35 7.46 15.02
C GLN A 140 15.69 6.71 14.99
N SER A 141 15.66 5.39 14.83
CA SER A 141 16.86 4.53 14.87
C SER A 141 17.29 4.01 13.51
N ASN A 142 16.43 4.10 12.50
CA ASN A 142 16.68 3.59 11.15
C ASN A 142 16.13 4.56 10.10
N ASN A 143 16.69 4.53 8.89
CA ASN A 143 16.16 5.32 7.77
C ASN A 143 14.83 4.78 7.23
N TYR A 144 14.54 3.48 7.46
CA TYR A 144 13.31 2.79 7.06
C TYR A 144 12.75 1.95 8.22
N LEU A 145 11.52 1.44 8.07
CA LEU A 145 10.77 0.81 9.16
C LEU A 145 11.43 -0.42 9.78
N MET A 146 12.21 -1.16 9.00
CA MET A 146 12.80 -2.44 9.44
C MET A 146 14.33 -2.49 9.30
N ALA A 147 14.95 -1.55 8.57
CA ALA A 147 16.38 -1.57 8.26
C ALA A 147 16.85 -0.20 7.73
N GLU A 148 18.14 -0.12 7.33
CA GLU A 148 18.71 1.06 6.69
C GLU A 148 18.36 1.19 5.19
N ARG A 149 17.57 0.26 4.66
CA ARG A 149 17.07 0.25 3.27
C ARG A 149 15.57 -0.06 3.23
N ILE A 150 14.93 0.26 2.10
CA ILE A 150 13.52 -0.07 1.87
C ILE A 150 13.31 -1.58 2.07
N SER A 151 12.24 -1.93 2.77
CA SER A 151 11.81 -3.29 3.02
C SER A 151 10.38 -3.52 2.52
N LEU A 152 9.93 -4.78 2.56
CA LEU A 152 8.53 -5.14 2.32
C LEU A 152 7.57 -4.31 3.19
N ALA A 153 7.91 -4.09 4.46
CA ALA A 153 7.07 -3.31 5.39
C ALA A 153 6.93 -1.86 4.92
N ASP A 154 8.03 -1.23 4.48
CA ASP A 154 7.99 0.14 3.95
C ASP A 154 7.06 0.25 2.74
N ALA A 155 7.27 -0.61 1.74
CA ALA A 155 6.47 -0.61 0.51
C ALA A 155 4.99 -0.95 0.76
N ALA A 156 4.72 -1.81 1.74
CA ALA A 156 3.36 -2.21 2.10
C ALA A 156 2.60 -1.10 2.85
N ILE A 157 3.27 -0.36 3.74
CA ILE A 157 2.65 0.62 4.65
C ILE A 157 2.62 2.02 4.05
N PHE A 158 3.66 2.40 3.32
CA PHE A 158 3.81 3.73 2.74
C PHE A 158 2.56 4.31 2.04
N PRO A 159 1.84 3.56 1.18
CA PRO A 159 0.67 4.09 0.49
C PRO A 159 -0.48 4.50 1.43
N PHE A 160 -0.57 3.87 2.60
CA PHE A 160 -1.59 4.17 3.61
C PHE A 160 -1.24 5.42 4.41
N ILE A 161 0.02 5.57 4.81
CA ILE A 161 0.49 6.80 5.47
C ILE A 161 0.36 7.99 4.51
N ARG A 162 0.67 7.80 3.22
CA ARG A 162 0.40 8.81 2.20
C ARG A 162 -1.10 9.13 2.11
N GLN A 163 -1.98 8.13 2.16
CA GLN A 163 -3.43 8.37 2.15
C GLN A 163 -3.87 9.16 3.40
N PHE A 164 -3.32 8.83 4.56
CA PHE A 164 -3.58 9.53 5.81
C PHE A 164 -3.15 11.00 5.74
N SER A 165 -1.94 11.28 5.29
CA SER A 165 -1.39 12.63 5.20
C SER A 165 -2.20 13.57 4.29
N LEU A 166 -2.96 13.01 3.34
CA LEU A 166 -3.81 13.74 2.41
C LEU A 166 -5.24 13.99 2.94
N VAL A 167 -5.61 13.48 4.11
CA VAL A 167 -6.93 13.75 4.71
C VAL A 167 -6.98 15.15 5.32
N ASP A 168 -5.88 15.55 5.96
CA ASP A 168 -5.68 16.88 6.54
C ASP A 168 -4.19 17.23 6.44
N VAL A 169 -3.85 17.89 5.34
CA VAL A 169 -2.46 18.17 4.97
C VAL A 169 -1.82 19.12 5.98
N ASP A 170 -2.55 20.18 6.39
CA ASP A 170 -2.03 21.21 7.31
C ASP A 170 -1.75 20.61 8.68
N TRP A 171 -2.67 19.78 9.20
CA TRP A 171 -2.45 19.08 10.46
C TRP A 171 -1.23 18.16 10.37
N PHE A 172 -1.12 17.36 9.30
CA PHE A 172 -0.01 16.41 9.16
C PHE A 172 1.35 17.12 9.07
N LEU A 173 1.44 18.20 8.30
CA LEU A 173 2.67 18.98 8.16
C LEU A 173 3.10 19.64 9.49
N ASN A 174 2.15 20.08 10.31
CA ASN A 174 2.41 20.70 11.61
C ASN A 174 2.51 19.69 12.77
N SER A 175 2.31 18.40 12.50
CA SER A 175 2.37 17.34 13.52
C SER A 175 3.78 17.12 14.06
N LYS A 176 3.86 16.43 15.19
CA LYS A 176 5.13 16.06 15.86
C LYS A 176 5.95 14.97 15.15
N TYR A 177 5.40 14.29 14.13
CA TYR A 177 5.96 13.09 13.48
C TYR A 177 7.05 13.44 12.47
N GLN A 178 8.20 13.98 12.93
CA GLN A 178 9.24 14.50 12.05
C GLN A 178 9.90 13.40 11.20
N GLU A 179 10.25 12.26 11.81
CA GLU A 179 10.93 11.19 11.09
C GLU A 179 9.98 10.49 10.11
N LEU A 180 8.71 10.31 10.50
CA LEU A 180 7.69 9.78 9.60
C LEU A 180 7.44 10.69 8.39
N LYS A 181 7.46 12.00 8.58
CA LYS A 181 7.35 12.98 7.47
C LYS A 181 8.53 12.90 6.51
N LYS A 182 9.76 12.78 7.04
CA LYS A 182 10.96 12.59 6.22
C LYS A 182 10.89 11.31 5.40
N TRP A 183 10.59 10.19 6.06
CA TRP A 183 10.43 8.88 5.44
C TRP A 183 9.37 8.90 4.34
N LEU A 184 8.20 9.47 4.62
CA LEU A 184 7.12 9.61 3.64
C LEU A 184 7.56 10.44 2.44
N ASN A 185 8.20 11.59 2.68
CA ASN A 185 8.69 12.46 1.62
C ASN A 185 9.76 11.80 0.76
N ASN A 186 10.69 11.07 1.38
CA ASN A 186 11.72 10.32 0.66
C ASN A 186 11.10 9.31 -0.30
N LEU A 187 10.11 8.53 0.15
CA LEU A 187 9.44 7.52 -0.67
C LEU A 187 8.59 8.13 -1.80
N ILE A 188 7.90 9.25 -1.55
CA ILE A 188 7.12 9.98 -2.58
C ILE A 188 8.03 10.48 -3.71
N ASN A 189 9.24 10.87 -3.40
CA ASN A 189 10.19 11.42 -4.38
C ASN A 189 11.03 10.36 -5.10
N THR A 190 10.86 9.07 -4.79
CA THR A 190 11.54 8.01 -5.54
C THR A 190 11.03 7.93 -6.98
N GLN A 191 11.93 7.62 -7.91
CA GLN A 191 11.57 7.32 -9.29
C GLN A 191 10.53 6.19 -9.36
N MET A 192 10.72 5.14 -8.56
CA MET A 192 9.79 4.02 -8.43
C MET A 192 8.37 4.50 -8.17
N PHE A 193 8.16 5.35 -7.15
CA PHE A 193 6.82 5.83 -6.83
C PHE A 193 6.23 6.70 -7.94
N GLN A 194 7.04 7.56 -8.55
CA GLN A 194 6.59 8.40 -9.66
C GLN A 194 6.13 7.55 -10.84
N GLU A 195 6.87 6.51 -11.22
CA GLU A 195 6.52 5.63 -12.33
C GLU A 195 5.25 4.82 -12.06
N VAL A 196 5.11 4.20 -10.87
CA VAL A 196 3.91 3.42 -10.55
C VAL A 196 2.63 4.28 -10.40
N MET A 197 2.78 5.60 -10.29
CA MET A 197 1.68 6.56 -10.23
C MET A 197 1.34 7.22 -11.58
N MET A 198 2.05 6.92 -12.65
CA MET A 198 1.70 7.39 -13.99
C MET A 198 0.30 6.89 -14.40
N LYS A 199 -0.36 7.66 -15.25
CA LYS A 199 -1.58 7.21 -15.92
C LYS A 199 -1.20 6.28 -17.07
N HIS A 200 -1.85 5.18 -17.15
CA HIS A 200 -1.79 4.25 -18.29
C HIS A 200 -2.99 4.47 -19.20
#